data_67c99051b9e5e22e3f0ccadb3b5a8c23
#
_entry.id   67c99051b9e5e22e3f0ccadb3b5a8c23
#
_cell.length_a   1.000
_cell.length_b   1.000
_cell.length_c   1.000
_cell.angle_alpha   90.00
_cell.angle_beta   90.00
_cell.angle_gamma   90.00
#
_symmetry.space_group_name_H-M   'P 1'
#
loop_
_entity.id
_entity.type
_entity.pdbx_description
1 polymer ?
#
loop_
_entity_poly.entity_id
_entity_poly.type
_entity_poly.pdbx_seq_one_letter_code
_entity_poly.pdbx_strand_id
1 'polypeptide(L)'
;MTSTNYSPWRYCIAPMMDWTDRHCRVFHRHLTRHARLYTEMVTTPALVHGDVPRHLDFDGFEHPVALQLGGSEPDELAHCAMLARKWGYDEVNLNCGCPSERVQRGAFGACLMAEPALVRDCIKAMVDVLPKSIPVTVKHRIGIDKTDSYAFVRDFVGTVAQGGATVFMVHARSAWLKGLSPKENREIPPLRYDHAAQLKRDFPDFTFVLNGGIVRHLDGIGHLDAFDGVMVGRHAYHEPWSLSEVDGLFFGASADRQTRLDVVAAMYAYAVRETGKGVPLRAITRHMLGLFQGMPGARTWRRMLSDSKALARNDPVILFEAAEHTVPARLAA
;
A
#
# COMPACT_ATOMS: atom_id res chain seq x y z
N MET A 1 -11.62 11.05 27.32
CA MET A 1 -11.52 10.40 26.00
C MET A 1 -10.58 9.24 26.17
N THR A 2 -11.08 8.01 26.22
CA THR A 2 -10.23 6.80 26.30
C THR A 2 -9.50 6.68 24.97
N SER A 3 -8.19 6.89 24.99
CA SER A 3 -7.30 6.57 23.87
C SER A 3 -7.40 5.06 23.63
N THR A 4 -8.27 4.65 22.73
CA THR A 4 -8.28 3.28 22.21
C THR A 4 -6.97 3.11 21.43
N ASN A 5 -6.05 2.36 22.01
CA ASN A 5 -4.73 2.11 21.42
C ASN A 5 -4.88 1.08 20.30
N TYR A 6 -5.34 1.53 19.13
CA TYR A 6 -5.47 0.67 17.95
C TYR A 6 -4.11 0.27 17.39
N SER A 7 -4.02 -0.94 16.86
CA SER A 7 -2.83 -1.40 16.13
C SER A 7 -2.46 -0.40 15.01
N PRO A 8 -1.19 0.00 14.87
CA PRO A 8 -0.72 0.83 13.75
C PRO A 8 -0.99 0.22 12.37
N TRP A 9 -1.29 -1.07 12.30
CA TRP A 9 -1.58 -1.81 11.09
C TRP A 9 -3.06 -2.20 10.96
N ARG A 10 -3.95 -1.63 11.78
CA ARG A 10 -5.38 -1.96 11.76
C ARG A 10 -6.03 -1.79 10.39
N TYR A 11 -5.61 -0.75 9.65
CA TYR A 11 -5.95 -0.59 8.23
C TYR A 11 -4.73 -0.11 7.45
N CYS A 12 -4.41 -0.85 6.38
CA CYS A 12 -3.27 -0.57 5.51
C CYS A 12 -3.71 -0.45 4.05
N ILE A 13 -3.07 0.43 3.28
CA ILE A 13 -3.22 0.48 1.82
C ILE A 13 -2.04 -0.25 1.20
N ALA A 14 -2.33 -1.31 0.44
CA ALA A 14 -1.32 -2.21 -0.10
C ALA A 14 -0.36 -1.50 -1.07
N PRO A 15 0.93 -1.86 -1.09
CA PRO A 15 1.88 -1.43 -2.11
C PRO A 15 1.45 -1.93 -3.49
N MET A 16 1.35 -1.03 -4.46
CA MET A 16 0.89 -1.33 -5.82
C MET A 16 1.72 -0.57 -6.84
N MET A 17 2.46 -1.31 -7.69
CA MET A 17 3.27 -0.72 -8.77
C MET A 17 2.40 0.15 -9.69
N ASP A 18 2.95 1.28 -10.11
CA ASP A 18 2.32 2.33 -10.91
C ASP A 18 1.14 3.06 -10.22
N TRP A 19 0.72 2.65 -9.03
CA TRP A 19 -0.45 3.20 -8.36
C TRP A 19 -0.13 3.91 -7.04
N THR A 20 0.69 3.34 -6.15
CA THR A 20 0.95 3.93 -4.83
C THR A 20 2.23 4.77 -4.79
N ASP A 21 2.43 5.58 -5.84
CA ASP A 21 3.46 6.61 -5.85
C ASP A 21 3.16 7.75 -4.84
N ARG A 22 4.09 8.68 -4.67
CA ARG A 22 3.93 9.80 -3.73
C ARG A 22 2.65 10.61 -3.95
N HIS A 23 2.22 10.82 -5.20
CA HIS A 23 1.05 11.62 -5.53
C HIS A 23 -0.25 10.90 -5.12
N CYS A 24 -0.31 9.59 -5.33
CA CYS A 24 -1.41 8.76 -4.84
C CYS A 24 -1.47 8.75 -3.31
N ARG A 25 -0.33 8.64 -2.61
CA ARG A 25 -0.30 8.59 -1.16
C ARG A 25 -0.75 9.91 -0.53
N VAL A 26 -0.33 11.06 -1.08
CA VAL A 26 -0.86 12.37 -0.66
C VAL A 26 -2.37 12.44 -0.86
N PHE A 27 -2.88 12.01 -2.03
CA PHE A 27 -4.31 11.96 -2.29
C PHE A 27 -5.05 11.05 -1.29
N HIS A 28 -4.55 9.85 -1.03
CA HIS A 28 -5.14 8.95 -0.04
C HIS A 28 -5.09 9.54 1.38
N ARG A 29 -4.04 10.26 1.74
CA ARG A 29 -3.91 10.89 3.06
C ARG A 29 -4.94 12.01 3.27
N HIS A 30 -5.38 12.68 2.23
CA HIS A 30 -6.53 13.58 2.33
C HIS A 30 -7.84 12.86 2.61
N LEU A 31 -7.94 11.56 2.35
CA LEU A 31 -9.15 10.75 2.56
C LEU A 31 -9.14 10.00 3.90
N THR A 32 -7.98 9.65 4.42
CA THR A 32 -7.81 8.96 5.71
C THR A 32 -6.54 9.41 6.42
N ARG A 33 -6.64 9.76 7.69
CA ARG A 33 -5.50 10.23 8.51
C ARG A 33 -4.72 9.08 9.15
N HIS A 34 -5.39 7.96 9.42
CA HIS A 34 -4.85 6.89 10.25
C HIS A 34 -4.40 5.66 9.47
N ALA A 35 -4.91 5.43 8.26
CA ALA A 35 -4.49 4.31 7.44
C ALA A 35 -2.97 4.34 7.18
N ARG A 36 -2.27 3.21 7.34
CA ARG A 36 -0.87 3.10 6.98
C ARG A 36 -0.72 2.98 5.47
N LEU A 37 0.04 3.89 4.90
CA LEU A 37 0.34 3.93 3.46
C LEU A 37 1.64 3.18 3.17
N TYR A 38 1.73 2.61 1.99
CA TYR A 38 2.94 1.91 1.51
C TYR A 38 3.39 2.53 0.19
N THR A 39 4.70 2.62 0.02
CA THR A 39 5.27 2.99 -1.29
C THR A 39 5.00 1.89 -2.30
N GLU A 40 5.27 2.15 -3.57
CA GLU A 40 5.54 1.08 -4.52
C GLU A 40 6.75 0.27 -4.05
N MET A 41 6.94 -0.94 -4.59
CA MET A 41 8.13 -1.72 -4.29
C MET A 41 9.37 -1.07 -4.93
N VAL A 42 10.31 -0.63 -4.12
CA VAL A 42 11.61 -0.11 -4.54
C VAL A 42 12.66 -1.24 -4.44
N THR A 43 13.40 -1.49 -5.52
CA THR A 43 14.42 -2.54 -5.51
C THR A 43 15.74 -2.06 -4.90
N THR A 44 16.49 -2.95 -4.24
CA THR A 44 17.78 -2.59 -3.65
C THR A 44 18.75 -1.99 -4.65
N PRO A 45 18.92 -2.51 -5.90
CA PRO A 45 19.80 -1.88 -6.89
C PRO A 45 19.38 -0.46 -7.28
N ALA A 46 18.08 -0.12 -7.20
CA ALA A 46 17.61 1.23 -7.48
C ALA A 46 18.07 2.24 -6.42
N LEU A 47 18.30 1.79 -5.19
CA LEU A 47 18.79 2.62 -4.10
C LEU A 47 20.31 2.59 -3.95
N VAL A 48 20.94 1.46 -4.25
CA VAL A 48 22.40 1.31 -4.16
C VAL A 48 23.12 2.02 -5.32
N HIS A 49 22.54 1.96 -6.53
CA HIS A 49 23.18 2.45 -7.74
C HIS A 49 22.41 3.55 -8.46
N GLY A 50 21.19 3.87 -8.03
CA GLY A 50 20.29 4.81 -8.70
C GLY A 50 20.18 6.16 -8.00
N ASP A 51 19.16 6.91 -8.44
CA ASP A 51 18.81 8.22 -7.87
C ASP A 51 17.92 8.02 -6.63
N VAL A 52 18.54 8.00 -5.46
CA VAL A 52 17.84 7.78 -4.17
C VAL A 52 16.72 8.80 -3.94
N PRO A 53 16.90 10.13 -4.12
CA PRO A 53 15.83 11.10 -4.01
C PRO A 53 14.61 10.79 -4.85
N ARG A 54 14.81 10.37 -6.09
CA ARG A 54 13.72 10.00 -7.00
C ARG A 54 12.83 8.89 -6.45
N HIS A 55 13.41 7.95 -5.70
CA HIS A 55 12.71 6.77 -5.19
C HIS A 55 12.17 6.96 -3.78
N LEU A 56 12.84 7.76 -2.96
CA LEU A 56 12.51 7.88 -1.53
C LEU A 56 11.86 9.21 -1.14
N ASP A 57 11.84 10.22 -2.04
CA ASP A 57 11.21 11.50 -1.71
C ASP A 57 9.69 11.33 -1.54
N PHE A 58 9.18 11.88 -0.43
CA PHE A 58 7.76 11.89 -0.11
C PHE A 58 7.39 13.16 0.67
N ASP A 59 6.10 13.48 0.73
CA ASP A 59 5.59 14.60 1.49
C ASP A 59 5.39 14.19 2.96
N GLY A 60 5.87 15.01 3.91
CA GLY A 60 5.67 14.76 5.34
C GLY A 60 4.19 14.59 5.74
N PHE A 61 3.27 15.05 4.90
CA PHE A 61 1.84 14.81 5.08
C PHE A 61 1.43 13.34 4.89
N GLU A 62 2.25 12.51 4.21
CA GLU A 62 1.93 11.10 3.94
C GLU A 62 1.98 10.18 5.18
N HIS A 63 2.60 10.62 6.30
CA HIS A 63 2.69 9.80 7.50
C HIS A 63 1.33 9.33 8.05
N PRO A 64 1.23 8.07 8.59
CA PRO A 64 2.30 7.08 8.63
C PRO A 64 2.52 6.39 7.28
N VAL A 65 3.78 6.29 6.85
CA VAL A 65 4.18 5.73 5.56
C VAL A 65 5.31 4.71 5.68
N ALA A 66 5.16 3.56 5.01
CA ALA A 66 6.11 2.47 4.96
C ALA A 66 6.84 2.42 3.61
N LEU A 67 8.16 2.22 3.64
CA LEU A 67 8.94 1.89 2.45
C LEU A 67 8.88 0.38 2.19
N GLN A 68 8.38 -0.04 1.02
CA GLN A 68 8.49 -1.44 0.62
C GLN A 68 9.74 -1.68 -0.24
N LEU A 69 10.57 -2.62 0.19
CA LEU A 69 11.79 -3.05 -0.50
C LEU A 69 11.61 -4.38 -1.22
N GLY A 70 12.27 -4.51 -2.36
CA GLY A 70 12.48 -5.77 -3.08
C GLY A 70 13.97 -6.03 -3.25
N GLY A 71 14.45 -7.12 -2.69
CA GLY A 71 15.85 -7.53 -2.71
C GLY A 71 16.03 -8.86 -1.98
N SER A 72 17.22 -9.46 -2.11
CA SER A 72 17.59 -10.73 -1.51
C SER A 72 18.99 -10.73 -0.88
N GLU A 73 19.71 -9.61 -1.02
CA GLU A 73 21.06 -9.48 -0.44
C GLU A 73 20.99 -8.76 0.91
N PRO A 74 21.40 -9.42 2.04
CA PRO A 74 21.27 -8.85 3.38
C PRO A 74 21.97 -7.49 3.54
N ASP A 75 23.18 -7.33 3.01
CA ASP A 75 23.96 -6.09 3.15
C ASP A 75 23.31 -4.93 2.36
N GLU A 76 22.78 -5.19 1.15
CA GLU A 76 22.04 -4.18 0.40
C GLU A 76 20.76 -3.77 1.09
N LEU A 77 20.03 -4.73 1.66
CA LEU A 77 18.80 -4.46 2.41
C LEU A 77 19.08 -3.67 3.69
N ALA A 78 20.16 -3.97 4.41
CA ALA A 78 20.61 -3.18 5.56
C ALA A 78 20.93 -1.73 5.15
N HIS A 79 21.65 -1.54 4.04
CA HIS A 79 21.92 -0.21 3.48
C HIS A 79 20.62 0.53 3.14
N CYS A 80 19.69 -0.13 2.44
CA CYS A 80 18.38 0.45 2.10
C CYS A 80 17.55 0.79 3.33
N ALA A 81 17.62 -0.01 4.40
CA ALA A 81 16.96 0.26 5.68
C ALA A 81 17.53 1.53 6.36
N MET A 82 18.85 1.72 6.33
CA MET A 82 19.46 2.99 6.80
C MET A 82 19.00 4.19 5.99
N LEU A 83 18.85 4.05 4.68
CA LEU A 83 18.27 5.11 3.84
C LEU A 83 16.82 5.39 4.23
N ALA A 84 15.98 4.36 4.45
CA ALA A 84 14.61 4.53 4.92
C ALA A 84 14.54 5.35 6.22
N ARG A 85 15.40 5.03 7.20
CA ARG A 85 15.52 5.81 8.44
C ARG A 85 15.93 7.24 8.18
N LYS A 86 16.93 7.48 7.32
CA LYS A 86 17.41 8.83 6.97
C LYS A 86 16.32 9.68 6.32
N TRP A 87 15.47 9.07 5.49
CA TRP A 87 14.35 9.74 4.82
C TRP A 87 13.12 9.89 5.70
N GLY A 88 13.07 9.24 6.88
CA GLY A 88 12.00 9.42 7.84
C GLY A 88 10.81 8.47 7.67
N TYR A 89 10.98 7.32 7.01
CA TYR A 89 9.92 6.32 6.91
C TYR A 89 9.58 5.70 8.26
N ASP A 90 8.30 5.43 8.51
CA ASP A 90 7.79 4.86 9.76
C ASP A 90 7.97 3.34 9.83
N GLU A 91 8.26 2.68 8.73
CA GLU A 91 8.36 1.22 8.60
C GLU A 91 9.19 0.85 7.37
N VAL A 92 9.91 -0.27 7.46
CA VAL A 92 10.52 -0.94 6.30
C VAL A 92 9.85 -2.28 6.09
N ASN A 93 9.30 -2.51 4.90
CA ASN A 93 8.58 -3.73 4.55
C ASN A 93 9.33 -4.52 3.47
N LEU A 94 9.61 -5.80 3.70
CA LEU A 94 10.19 -6.68 2.68
C LEU A 94 9.10 -7.36 1.87
N ASN A 95 9.24 -7.31 0.54
CA ASN A 95 8.33 -7.99 -0.38
C ASN A 95 8.74 -9.45 -0.61
N CYS A 96 7.95 -10.38 -0.11
CA CYS A 96 8.05 -11.83 -0.36
C CYS A 96 6.77 -12.35 -1.04
N GLY A 97 6.08 -11.53 -1.87
CA GLY A 97 4.78 -11.91 -2.41
C GLY A 97 4.53 -11.57 -3.89
N CYS A 98 5.40 -10.78 -4.53
CA CYS A 98 5.25 -10.41 -5.94
C CYS A 98 5.65 -11.56 -6.88
N PRO A 99 4.74 -12.06 -7.76
CA PRO A 99 5.04 -13.18 -8.66
C PRO A 99 5.52 -12.74 -10.05
N SER A 100 5.81 -11.45 -10.30
CA SER A 100 6.14 -10.99 -11.65
C SER A 100 7.48 -11.56 -12.13
N GLU A 101 7.58 -11.86 -13.43
CA GLU A 101 8.82 -12.40 -14.05
C GLU A 101 10.04 -11.50 -13.83
N ARG A 102 9.85 -10.18 -13.88
CA ARG A 102 10.93 -9.22 -13.61
C ARG A 102 11.48 -9.39 -12.20
N VAL A 103 10.61 -9.61 -11.24
CA VAL A 103 10.95 -9.82 -9.82
C VAL A 103 11.64 -11.18 -9.64
N GLN A 104 11.13 -12.22 -10.30
CA GLN A 104 11.75 -13.56 -10.27
C GLN A 104 13.16 -13.58 -10.87
N ARG A 105 13.38 -12.84 -11.97
CA ARG A 105 14.73 -12.70 -12.57
C ARG A 105 15.73 -12.01 -11.62
N GLY A 106 15.24 -11.14 -10.73
CA GLY A 106 16.01 -10.51 -9.67
C GLY A 106 16.15 -11.36 -8.40
N ALA A 107 15.65 -12.60 -8.40
CA ALA A 107 15.68 -13.53 -7.27
C ALA A 107 15.07 -12.97 -5.98
N PHE A 108 13.99 -12.16 -6.07
CA PHE A 108 13.25 -11.62 -4.92
C PHE A 108 11.72 -11.73 -5.12
N GLY A 109 10.92 -11.23 -4.19
CA GLY A 109 9.45 -11.36 -4.23
C GLY A 109 8.96 -12.73 -3.80
N ALA A 110 7.97 -13.30 -4.50
CA ALA A 110 7.31 -14.54 -4.07
C ALA A 110 8.26 -15.77 -4.08
N CYS A 111 9.27 -15.81 -4.94
CA CYS A 111 10.25 -16.90 -4.96
C CYS A 111 11.03 -17.01 -3.64
N LEU A 112 11.21 -15.91 -2.89
CA LEU A 112 11.86 -15.92 -1.59
C LEU A 112 11.11 -16.77 -0.54
N MET A 113 9.86 -17.10 -0.75
CA MET A 113 9.16 -18.01 0.16
C MET A 113 9.76 -19.44 0.15
N ALA A 114 10.52 -19.80 -0.89
CA ALA A 114 11.28 -21.07 -0.91
C ALA A 114 12.61 -21.00 -0.14
N GLU A 115 13.05 -19.79 0.25
CA GLU A 115 14.34 -19.52 0.89
C GLU A 115 14.16 -18.83 2.25
N PRO A 116 13.41 -19.43 3.20
CA PRO A 116 13.06 -18.75 4.46
C PRO A 116 14.28 -18.39 5.31
N ALA A 117 15.38 -19.16 5.24
CA ALA A 117 16.62 -18.86 5.93
C ALA A 117 17.28 -17.57 5.38
N LEU A 118 17.31 -17.41 4.05
CA LEU A 118 17.80 -16.17 3.43
C LEU A 118 16.92 -14.97 3.81
N VAL A 119 15.60 -15.13 3.82
CA VAL A 119 14.69 -14.06 4.27
C VAL A 119 14.93 -13.69 5.72
N ARG A 120 15.13 -14.68 6.60
CA ARG A 120 15.51 -14.44 8.01
C ARG A 120 16.78 -13.58 8.10
N ASP A 121 17.81 -13.91 7.34
CA ASP A 121 19.09 -13.21 7.37
C ASP A 121 18.95 -11.79 6.82
N CYS A 122 18.14 -11.58 5.78
CA CYS A 122 17.75 -10.26 5.26
C CYS A 122 17.02 -9.42 6.33
N ILE A 123 16.04 -10.01 7.00
CA ILE A 123 15.30 -9.33 8.09
C ILE A 123 16.24 -8.96 9.22
N LYS A 124 17.08 -9.90 9.65
CA LYS A 124 18.05 -9.64 10.71
C LYS A 124 18.98 -8.48 10.37
N ALA A 125 19.52 -8.44 9.17
CA ALA A 125 20.40 -7.38 8.71
C ALA A 125 19.73 -6.00 8.76
N MET A 126 18.43 -5.90 8.37
CA MET A 126 17.67 -4.66 8.47
C MET A 126 17.36 -4.28 9.93
N VAL A 127 16.96 -5.24 10.75
CA VAL A 127 16.65 -5.01 12.19
C VAL A 127 17.86 -4.52 12.95
N ASP A 128 19.04 -5.08 12.68
CA ASP A 128 20.29 -4.73 13.39
C ASP A 128 20.71 -3.26 13.18
N VAL A 129 20.31 -2.62 12.08
CA VAL A 129 20.68 -1.23 11.74
C VAL A 129 19.58 -0.20 12.03
N LEU A 130 18.37 -0.66 12.35
CA LEU A 130 17.23 0.21 12.63
C LEU A 130 16.94 0.36 14.12
N PRO A 131 16.45 1.52 14.58
CA PRO A 131 15.92 1.64 15.92
C PRO A 131 14.60 0.86 16.04
N LYS A 132 14.26 0.40 17.25
CA LYS A 132 13.00 -0.32 17.52
C LYS A 132 11.74 0.45 17.13
N SER A 133 11.81 1.77 16.99
CA SER A 133 10.70 2.62 16.55
C SER A 133 10.37 2.48 15.06
N ILE A 134 11.28 1.90 14.26
CA ILE A 134 11.06 1.63 12.84
C ILE A 134 11.03 0.11 12.65
N PRO A 135 9.83 -0.52 12.67
CA PRO A 135 9.70 -1.96 12.53
C PRO A 135 10.07 -2.43 11.13
N VAL A 136 10.67 -3.62 11.07
CA VAL A 136 10.84 -4.38 9.84
C VAL A 136 9.71 -5.39 9.73
N THR A 137 8.95 -5.33 8.64
CA THR A 137 7.75 -6.14 8.41
C THR A 137 7.87 -6.94 7.11
N VAL A 138 7.06 -7.98 6.95
CA VAL A 138 7.10 -8.85 5.77
C VAL A 138 5.73 -8.94 5.11
N LYS A 139 5.69 -8.72 3.79
CA LYS A 139 4.48 -8.97 3.00
C LYS A 139 4.69 -10.20 2.13
N HIS A 140 3.92 -11.26 2.38
CA HIS A 140 4.08 -12.55 1.74
C HIS A 140 2.76 -13.16 1.25
N ARG A 141 2.87 -14.28 0.55
CA ARG A 141 1.76 -15.15 0.13
C ARG A 141 1.62 -16.32 1.09
N ILE A 142 0.64 -17.21 0.85
CA ILE A 142 0.45 -18.46 1.63
C ILE A 142 1.18 -19.65 1.02
N GLY A 143 1.72 -19.50 -0.20
CA GLY A 143 2.43 -20.56 -0.92
C GLY A 143 2.93 -20.09 -2.26
N ILE A 144 3.69 -20.95 -2.93
CA ILE A 144 4.20 -20.76 -4.30
C ILE A 144 3.89 -22.01 -5.14
N ASP A 145 3.36 -21.79 -6.35
CA ASP A 145 2.95 -22.85 -7.27
C ASP A 145 2.06 -23.91 -6.57
N LYS A 146 2.47 -25.17 -6.57
CA LYS A 146 1.76 -26.29 -5.90
C LYS A 146 2.16 -26.47 -4.43
N THR A 147 3.13 -25.70 -3.93
CA THR A 147 3.59 -25.77 -2.54
C THR A 147 2.82 -24.75 -1.71
N ASP A 148 1.61 -25.11 -1.31
CA ASP A 148 0.66 -24.22 -0.63
C ASP A 148 0.02 -24.84 0.62
N SER A 149 0.69 -25.84 1.22
CA SER A 149 0.26 -26.41 2.49
C SER A 149 0.38 -25.41 3.64
N TYR A 150 -0.45 -25.57 4.66
CA TYR A 150 -0.33 -24.76 5.87
C TYR A 150 1.06 -24.87 6.51
N ALA A 151 1.65 -26.08 6.55
CA ALA A 151 2.99 -26.29 7.09
C ALA A 151 4.03 -25.43 6.38
N PHE A 152 3.96 -25.28 5.05
CA PHE A 152 4.88 -24.45 4.29
C PHE A 152 4.86 -22.99 4.75
N VAL A 153 3.68 -22.37 4.86
CA VAL A 153 3.60 -20.94 5.26
C VAL A 153 3.88 -20.76 6.76
N ARG A 154 3.51 -21.71 7.62
CA ARG A 154 3.86 -21.71 9.04
C ARG A 154 5.37 -21.73 9.24
N ASP A 155 6.06 -22.63 8.57
CA ASP A 155 7.50 -22.80 8.69
C ASP A 155 8.26 -21.59 8.10
N PHE A 156 7.73 -21.00 7.02
CA PHE A 156 8.21 -19.72 6.49
C PHE A 156 8.13 -18.62 7.55
N VAL A 157 6.95 -18.39 8.13
CA VAL A 157 6.75 -17.34 9.15
C VAL A 157 7.63 -17.61 10.38
N GLY A 158 7.66 -18.85 10.90
CA GLY A 158 8.45 -19.22 12.06
C GLY A 158 9.95 -19.03 11.86
N THR A 159 10.47 -19.34 10.66
CA THR A 159 11.89 -19.12 10.34
C THR A 159 12.22 -17.65 10.19
N VAL A 160 11.39 -16.89 9.45
CA VAL A 160 11.60 -15.46 9.20
C VAL A 160 11.52 -14.63 10.48
N ALA A 161 10.64 -15.00 11.40
CA ALA A 161 10.50 -14.35 12.71
C ALA A 161 11.78 -14.42 13.57
N GLN A 162 12.61 -15.45 13.39
CA GLN A 162 13.91 -15.54 14.07
C GLN A 162 14.88 -14.41 13.69
N GLY A 163 14.65 -13.73 12.55
CA GLY A 163 15.36 -12.52 12.14
C GLY A 163 14.90 -11.25 12.87
N GLY A 164 13.80 -11.31 13.64
CA GLY A 164 13.24 -10.19 14.39
C GLY A 164 11.97 -9.58 13.83
N ALA A 165 11.42 -10.08 12.72
CA ALA A 165 10.11 -9.66 12.24
C ALA A 165 8.98 -10.22 13.11
N THR A 166 8.05 -9.35 13.52
CA THR A 166 6.86 -9.72 14.30
C THR A 166 5.57 -9.30 13.65
N VAL A 167 5.63 -8.67 12.47
CA VAL A 167 4.48 -8.17 11.73
C VAL A 167 4.47 -8.71 10.32
N PHE A 168 3.40 -9.41 9.97
CA PHE A 168 3.25 -10.11 8.69
C PHE A 168 1.98 -9.70 7.97
N MET A 169 2.10 -9.22 6.70
CA MET A 169 0.97 -8.97 5.82
C MET A 169 0.75 -10.17 4.93
N VAL A 170 -0.31 -10.93 5.20
CA VAL A 170 -0.58 -12.21 4.54
C VAL A 170 -1.55 -12.02 3.39
N HIS A 171 -1.05 -12.06 2.14
CA HIS A 171 -1.95 -12.19 1.00
C HIS A 171 -2.45 -13.64 0.93
N ALA A 172 -3.71 -13.86 1.27
CA ALA A 172 -4.30 -15.17 1.46
C ALA A 172 -4.53 -15.96 0.14
N ARG A 173 -3.59 -15.90 -0.80
CA ARG A 173 -3.53 -16.66 -2.05
C ARG A 173 -2.10 -17.14 -2.29
N SER A 174 -1.94 -18.31 -2.88
CA SER A 174 -0.65 -18.77 -3.41
C SER A 174 -0.20 -17.90 -4.58
N ALA A 175 1.09 -17.79 -4.80
CA ALA A 175 1.67 -17.15 -5.97
C ALA A 175 2.04 -18.24 -7.00
N TRP A 176 1.46 -18.19 -8.19
CA TRP A 176 1.91 -19.02 -9.29
C TRP A 176 3.00 -18.28 -10.05
N LEU A 177 4.22 -18.82 -9.98
CA LEU A 177 5.41 -18.21 -10.56
C LEU A 177 5.43 -18.36 -12.08
N LYS A 178 4.74 -19.35 -12.63
CA LYS A 178 4.62 -19.62 -14.07
C LYS A 178 3.15 -19.74 -14.47
N GLY A 179 2.86 -19.30 -15.68
CA GLY A 179 1.55 -19.50 -16.32
C GLY A 179 0.45 -18.50 -15.95
N LEU A 180 0.67 -17.61 -14.96
CA LEU A 180 -0.28 -16.57 -14.60
C LEU A 180 0.40 -15.19 -14.57
N SER A 181 -0.26 -14.22 -15.18
CA SER A 181 0.12 -12.80 -15.03
C SER A 181 -0.03 -12.33 -13.57
N PRO A 182 0.60 -11.22 -13.17
CA PRO A 182 0.38 -10.64 -11.85
C PRO A 182 -1.08 -10.29 -11.54
N LYS A 183 -1.89 -9.99 -12.56
CA LYS A 183 -3.33 -9.74 -12.40
C LYS A 183 -4.06 -11.04 -12.06
N GLU A 184 -3.86 -12.08 -12.86
CA GLU A 184 -4.47 -13.39 -12.66
C GLU A 184 -4.05 -14.03 -11.32
N ASN A 185 -2.83 -13.82 -10.87
CA ASN A 185 -2.33 -14.20 -9.55
C ASN A 185 -3.05 -13.55 -8.36
N ARG A 186 -3.85 -12.51 -8.61
CA ARG A 186 -4.71 -11.88 -7.60
C ARG A 186 -6.17 -12.33 -7.66
N GLU A 187 -6.51 -13.16 -8.65
CA GLU A 187 -7.90 -13.56 -8.94
C GLU A 187 -8.10 -15.06 -8.96
N ILE A 188 -7.22 -15.80 -9.68
CA ILE A 188 -7.38 -17.23 -9.95
C ILE A 188 -7.04 -18.12 -8.75
N PRO A 189 -5.87 -18.01 -8.08
CA PRO A 189 -5.58 -18.87 -6.94
C PRO A 189 -6.62 -18.65 -5.83
N PRO A 190 -7.14 -19.72 -5.19
CA PRO A 190 -8.20 -19.60 -4.19
C PRO A 190 -7.73 -18.78 -2.97
N LEU A 191 -8.68 -18.07 -2.35
CA LEU A 191 -8.46 -17.43 -1.05
C LEU A 191 -8.47 -18.50 0.04
N ARG A 192 -7.43 -18.51 0.88
CA ARG A 192 -7.24 -19.42 2.01
C ARG A 192 -7.13 -18.58 3.30
N TYR A 193 -8.25 -17.98 3.69
CA TYR A 193 -8.33 -17.25 4.97
C TYR A 193 -8.14 -18.17 6.17
N ASP A 194 -8.49 -19.46 6.03
CA ASP A 194 -8.25 -20.50 7.02
C ASP A 194 -6.76 -20.62 7.38
N HIS A 195 -5.85 -20.66 6.40
CA HIS A 195 -4.41 -20.69 6.63
C HIS A 195 -3.92 -19.42 7.31
N ALA A 196 -4.37 -18.25 6.86
CA ALA A 196 -3.98 -16.97 7.46
C ALA A 196 -4.46 -16.86 8.93
N ALA A 197 -5.71 -17.29 9.21
CA ALA A 197 -6.23 -17.29 10.58
C ALA A 197 -5.52 -18.31 11.49
N GLN A 198 -5.08 -19.44 10.93
CA GLN A 198 -4.33 -20.42 11.68
C GLN A 198 -2.93 -19.88 12.06
N LEU A 199 -2.27 -19.11 11.20
CA LEU A 199 -1.01 -18.43 11.55
C LEU A 199 -1.18 -17.55 12.80
N LYS A 200 -2.27 -16.77 12.89
CA LYS A 200 -2.53 -15.94 14.09
C LYS A 200 -2.73 -16.79 15.36
N ARG A 201 -3.33 -17.96 15.25
CA ARG A 201 -3.47 -18.88 16.39
C ARG A 201 -2.16 -19.51 16.82
N ASP A 202 -1.31 -19.90 15.85
CA ASP A 202 -0.02 -20.57 16.13
C ASP A 202 1.05 -19.56 16.61
N PHE A 203 0.92 -18.26 16.20
CA PHE A 203 1.83 -17.18 16.60
C PHE A 203 1.04 -16.01 17.23
N PRO A 204 0.45 -16.18 18.42
CA PRO A 204 -0.48 -15.20 19.01
C PRO A 204 0.18 -13.85 19.30
N ASP A 205 1.49 -13.83 19.57
CA ASP A 205 2.25 -12.62 19.87
C ASP A 205 2.64 -11.81 18.63
N PHE A 206 2.45 -12.37 17.42
CA PHE A 206 2.73 -11.65 16.17
C PHE A 206 1.50 -10.91 15.68
N THR A 207 1.76 -9.81 14.98
CA THR A 207 0.74 -9.04 14.28
C THR A 207 0.51 -9.61 12.88
N PHE A 208 -0.72 -10.02 12.59
CA PHE A 208 -1.12 -10.49 11.26
C PHE A 208 -2.12 -9.54 10.63
N VAL A 209 -1.77 -9.04 9.45
CA VAL A 209 -2.61 -8.17 8.63
C VAL A 209 -3.11 -8.96 7.42
N LEU A 210 -4.42 -9.16 7.34
CA LEU A 210 -5.02 -9.90 6.24
C LEU A 210 -5.06 -9.08 4.97
N ASN A 211 -4.61 -9.65 3.85
CA ASN A 211 -4.70 -9.06 2.53
C ASN A 211 -5.29 -10.07 1.52
N GLY A 212 -5.98 -9.55 0.52
CA GLY A 212 -6.58 -10.33 -0.58
C GLY A 212 -8.10 -10.48 -0.46
N GLY A 213 -8.81 -10.22 -1.55
CA GLY A 213 -10.26 -10.40 -1.65
C GLY A 213 -11.12 -9.34 -0.95
N ILE A 214 -10.55 -8.43 -0.18
CA ILE A 214 -11.30 -7.38 0.52
C ILE A 214 -11.68 -6.29 -0.50
N VAL A 215 -12.98 -6.20 -0.79
CA VAL A 215 -13.54 -5.25 -1.79
C VAL A 215 -14.51 -4.24 -1.18
N ARG A 216 -14.84 -4.38 0.10
CA ARG A 216 -15.63 -3.40 0.87
C ARG A 216 -15.04 -3.28 2.27
N HIS A 217 -15.12 -2.09 2.88
CA HIS A 217 -14.59 -1.88 4.23
C HIS A 217 -15.30 -2.73 5.29
N LEU A 218 -16.62 -2.94 5.14
CA LEU A 218 -17.39 -3.81 6.04
C LEU A 218 -16.88 -5.26 6.02
N ASP A 219 -16.47 -5.78 4.86
CA ASP A 219 -15.83 -7.10 4.80
C ASP A 219 -14.51 -7.10 5.59
N GLY A 220 -13.74 -6.00 5.49
CA GLY A 220 -12.51 -5.82 6.26
C GLY A 220 -12.75 -5.79 7.79
N ILE A 221 -13.81 -5.14 8.25
CA ILE A 221 -14.17 -5.12 9.69
C ILE A 221 -14.46 -6.52 10.20
N GLY A 222 -15.20 -7.34 9.44
CA GLY A 222 -15.53 -8.71 9.82
C GLY A 222 -14.30 -9.62 9.99
N HIS A 223 -13.14 -9.22 9.46
CA HIS A 223 -11.89 -9.96 9.66
C HIS A 223 -11.12 -9.56 10.93
N LEU A 224 -11.46 -8.44 11.57
CA LEU A 224 -10.73 -7.96 12.76
C LEU A 224 -10.95 -8.81 14.02
N ASP A 225 -11.91 -9.72 14.02
CA ASP A 225 -12.07 -10.71 15.10
C ASP A 225 -10.96 -11.78 15.07
N ALA A 226 -10.38 -12.01 13.88
CA ALA A 226 -9.36 -13.04 13.67
C ALA A 226 -7.97 -12.46 13.36
N PHE A 227 -7.85 -11.18 13.02
CA PHE A 227 -6.61 -10.53 12.60
C PHE A 227 -6.43 -9.17 13.28
N ASP A 228 -5.19 -8.74 13.42
CA ASP A 228 -4.85 -7.46 14.04
C ASP A 228 -5.11 -6.27 13.10
N GLY A 229 -5.29 -6.54 11.81
CA GLY A 229 -5.59 -5.54 10.81
C GLY A 229 -5.89 -6.13 9.44
N VAL A 230 -6.22 -5.24 8.52
CA VAL A 230 -6.49 -5.56 7.10
C VAL A 230 -5.66 -4.67 6.18
N MET A 231 -5.27 -5.22 5.03
CA MET A 231 -4.61 -4.47 3.97
C MET A 231 -5.45 -4.53 2.69
N VAL A 232 -5.87 -3.35 2.21
CA VAL A 232 -6.72 -3.19 1.04
C VAL A 232 -5.90 -2.67 -0.14
N GLY A 233 -6.07 -3.26 -1.30
CA GLY A 233 -5.37 -2.83 -2.52
C GLY A 233 -6.28 -2.12 -3.51
N ARG A 234 -6.69 -2.83 -4.54
CA ARG A 234 -7.40 -2.29 -5.72
C ARG A 234 -8.65 -1.48 -5.40
N HIS A 235 -9.40 -1.86 -4.37
CA HIS A 235 -10.58 -1.10 -3.94
C HIS A 235 -10.22 0.32 -3.52
N ALA A 236 -9.19 0.49 -2.69
CA ALA A 236 -8.73 1.82 -2.26
C ALA A 236 -8.32 2.72 -3.44
N TYR A 237 -7.82 2.15 -4.53
CA TYR A 237 -7.42 2.90 -5.72
C TYR A 237 -8.60 3.22 -6.66
N HIS A 238 -9.49 2.26 -6.89
CA HIS A 238 -10.60 2.43 -7.84
C HIS A 238 -11.80 3.19 -7.24
N GLU A 239 -12.01 3.05 -5.94
CA GLU A 239 -13.08 3.72 -5.19
C GLU A 239 -12.50 4.52 -4.01
N PRO A 240 -11.59 5.48 -4.28
CA PRO A 240 -10.81 6.14 -3.24
C PRO A 240 -11.68 6.87 -2.22
N TRP A 241 -12.85 7.38 -2.61
CA TRP A 241 -13.74 8.04 -1.66
C TRP A 241 -14.17 7.16 -0.49
N SER A 242 -14.19 5.85 -0.67
CA SER A 242 -14.48 4.91 0.41
C SER A 242 -13.48 5.02 1.58
N LEU A 243 -12.27 5.52 1.33
CA LEU A 243 -11.26 5.75 2.38
C LEU A 243 -11.69 6.80 3.40
N SER A 244 -12.63 7.71 3.06
CA SER A 244 -13.16 8.72 3.99
C SER A 244 -13.92 8.11 5.18
N GLU A 245 -14.33 6.85 5.08
CA GLU A 245 -15.03 6.13 6.14
C GLU A 245 -14.06 5.36 7.07
N VAL A 246 -12.81 5.17 6.64
CA VAL A 246 -11.83 4.30 7.31
C VAL A 246 -11.52 4.77 8.73
N ASP A 247 -11.32 6.06 8.92
CA ASP A 247 -10.93 6.59 10.22
C ASP A 247 -12.04 6.40 11.26
N GLY A 248 -13.31 6.54 10.86
CA GLY A 248 -14.46 6.25 11.72
C GLY A 248 -14.62 4.75 11.99
N LEU A 249 -14.61 3.94 10.94
CA LEU A 249 -14.90 2.51 11.01
C LEU A 249 -13.80 1.69 11.70
N PHE A 250 -12.54 2.02 11.44
CA PHE A 250 -11.41 1.22 11.94
C PHE A 250 -10.73 1.82 13.17
N PHE A 251 -10.77 3.13 13.34
CA PHE A 251 -10.04 3.81 14.40
C PHE A 251 -10.95 4.56 15.37
N GLY A 252 -12.27 4.50 15.18
CA GLY A 252 -13.25 5.16 16.06
C GLY A 252 -13.10 6.69 16.10
N ALA A 253 -12.46 7.27 15.09
CA ALA A 253 -12.35 8.71 14.97
C ALA A 253 -13.72 9.32 14.66
N SER A 254 -13.97 10.54 15.17
CA SER A 254 -15.18 11.27 14.78
C SER A 254 -15.17 11.49 13.26
N ALA A 255 -16.31 11.24 12.62
CA ALA A 255 -16.43 11.48 11.19
C ALA A 255 -16.20 12.97 10.90
N ASP A 256 -15.13 13.28 10.21
CA ASP A 256 -14.97 14.60 9.63
C ASP A 256 -16.04 14.79 8.56
N ARG A 257 -16.65 15.96 8.54
CA ARG A 257 -17.64 16.32 7.51
C ARG A 257 -16.95 16.72 6.18
N GLN A 258 -15.80 16.12 5.90
CA GLN A 258 -15.07 16.38 4.67
C GLN A 258 -15.91 16.01 3.45
N THR A 259 -15.94 16.88 2.46
CA THR A 259 -16.60 16.65 1.18
C THR A 259 -15.56 16.28 0.10
N ARG A 260 -16.04 15.72 -1.01
CA ARG A 260 -15.16 15.49 -2.18
C ARG A 260 -14.57 16.79 -2.73
N LEU A 261 -15.29 17.91 -2.62
CA LEU A 261 -14.81 19.21 -3.06
C LEU A 261 -13.68 19.74 -2.17
N ASP A 262 -13.71 19.47 -0.87
CA ASP A 262 -12.59 19.80 0.03
C ASP A 262 -11.32 19.03 -0.37
N VAL A 263 -11.47 17.76 -0.77
CA VAL A 263 -10.37 16.97 -1.29
C VAL A 263 -9.85 17.52 -2.62
N VAL A 264 -10.74 17.96 -3.52
CA VAL A 264 -10.35 18.62 -4.79
C VAL A 264 -9.57 19.90 -4.50
N ALA A 265 -10.03 20.73 -3.56
CA ALA A 265 -9.35 21.97 -3.18
C ALA A 265 -7.95 21.70 -2.59
N ALA A 266 -7.82 20.71 -1.73
CA ALA A 266 -6.53 20.31 -1.16
C ALA A 266 -5.58 19.78 -2.23
N MET A 267 -6.08 18.94 -3.14
CA MET A 267 -5.29 18.40 -4.26
C MET A 267 -4.96 19.46 -5.32
N TYR A 268 -5.78 20.50 -5.47
CA TYR A 268 -5.44 21.65 -6.30
C TYR A 268 -4.21 22.38 -5.73
N ALA A 269 -4.20 22.69 -4.43
CA ALA A 269 -3.05 23.34 -3.78
C ALA A 269 -1.78 22.49 -3.90
N TYR A 270 -1.90 21.16 -3.72
CA TYR A 270 -0.81 20.21 -3.96
C TYR A 270 -0.34 20.24 -5.42
N ALA A 271 -1.25 20.20 -6.38
CA ALA A 271 -0.93 20.20 -7.80
C ALA A 271 -0.24 21.50 -8.24
N VAL A 272 -0.67 22.68 -7.74
CA VAL A 272 0.01 23.96 -7.99
C VAL A 272 1.47 23.90 -7.51
N ARG A 273 1.71 23.38 -6.31
CA ARG A 273 3.06 23.25 -5.75
C ARG A 273 3.94 22.31 -6.58
N GLU A 274 3.41 21.15 -6.98
CA GLU A 274 4.19 20.13 -7.69
C GLU A 274 4.41 20.49 -9.17
N THR A 275 3.41 21.06 -9.85
CA THR A 275 3.58 21.53 -11.24
C THR A 275 4.57 22.69 -11.31
N GLY A 276 4.61 23.55 -10.29
CA GLY A 276 5.64 24.59 -10.13
C GLY A 276 7.07 24.05 -10.02
N LYS A 277 7.22 22.79 -9.59
CA LYS A 277 8.51 22.05 -9.57
C LYS A 277 8.78 21.28 -10.88
N GLY A 278 7.88 21.38 -11.88
CA GLY A 278 8.00 20.69 -13.17
C GLY A 278 7.36 19.30 -13.22
N VAL A 279 6.62 18.89 -12.18
CA VAL A 279 5.87 17.63 -12.21
C VAL A 279 4.73 17.75 -13.22
N PRO A 280 4.57 16.80 -14.17
CA PRO A 280 3.43 16.80 -15.07
C PRO A 280 2.11 16.58 -14.31
N LEU A 281 1.11 17.44 -14.55
CA LEU A 281 -0.19 17.36 -13.86
C LEU A 281 -0.86 15.98 -14.00
N ARG A 282 -0.68 15.31 -15.13
CA ARG A 282 -1.18 13.94 -15.37
C ARG A 282 -0.66 12.92 -14.35
N ALA A 283 0.52 13.14 -13.77
CA ALA A 283 1.07 12.25 -12.74
C ALA A 283 0.23 12.29 -11.46
N ILE A 284 -0.44 13.41 -11.21
CA ILE A 284 -1.32 13.64 -10.06
C ILE A 284 -2.75 13.21 -10.37
N THR A 285 -3.31 13.73 -11.48
CA THR A 285 -4.74 13.56 -11.81
C THR A 285 -5.13 12.10 -12.05
N ARG A 286 -4.20 11.26 -12.54
CA ARG A 286 -4.47 9.84 -12.80
C ARG A 286 -4.95 9.07 -11.56
N HIS A 287 -4.59 9.53 -10.37
CA HIS A 287 -4.98 8.89 -9.11
C HIS A 287 -6.35 9.33 -8.61
N MET A 288 -6.84 10.47 -9.10
CA MET A 288 -8.08 11.09 -8.65
C MET A 288 -9.31 10.64 -9.44
N LEU A 289 -9.14 9.83 -10.49
CA LEU A 289 -10.21 9.48 -11.45
C LEU A 289 -11.42 8.81 -10.77
N GLY A 290 -11.20 8.07 -9.70
CA GLY A 290 -12.23 7.39 -8.92
C GLY A 290 -12.97 8.26 -7.89
N LEU A 291 -12.55 9.50 -7.62
CA LEU A 291 -13.05 10.31 -6.51
C LEU A 291 -14.58 10.51 -6.54
N PHE A 292 -15.14 10.68 -7.71
CA PHE A 292 -16.59 10.87 -7.91
C PHE A 292 -17.30 9.60 -8.44
N GLN A 293 -16.71 8.42 -8.27
CA GLN A 293 -17.33 7.16 -8.71
C GLN A 293 -18.75 7.04 -8.13
N GLY A 294 -19.71 6.64 -8.97
CA GLY A 294 -21.13 6.50 -8.60
C GLY A 294 -21.94 7.80 -8.55
N MET A 295 -21.32 8.97 -8.77
CA MET A 295 -22.02 10.26 -8.75
C MET A 295 -22.38 10.78 -10.16
N PRO A 296 -23.41 11.65 -10.27
CA PRO A 296 -23.62 12.43 -11.48
C PRO A 296 -22.33 13.17 -11.89
N GLY A 297 -22.06 13.28 -13.19
CA GLY A 297 -20.85 13.95 -13.69
C GLY A 297 -19.54 13.15 -13.62
N ALA A 298 -19.50 12.00 -12.94
CA ALA A 298 -18.29 11.17 -12.77
C ALA A 298 -17.61 10.79 -14.10
N ARG A 299 -18.39 10.64 -15.19
CA ARG A 299 -17.84 10.36 -16.54
C ARG A 299 -17.09 11.58 -17.08
N THR A 300 -17.64 12.78 -16.91
CA THR A 300 -17.01 14.04 -17.33
C THR A 300 -15.75 14.30 -16.51
N TRP A 301 -15.79 14.13 -15.19
CA TRP A 301 -14.63 14.18 -14.33
C TRP A 301 -13.48 13.31 -14.85
N ARG A 302 -13.73 12.02 -15.07
CA ARG A 302 -12.71 11.09 -15.59
C ARG A 302 -12.18 11.50 -16.96
N ARG A 303 -13.08 11.90 -17.88
CA ARG A 303 -12.69 12.32 -19.22
C ARG A 303 -11.79 13.54 -19.20
N MET A 304 -12.13 14.57 -18.45
CA MET A 304 -11.34 15.81 -18.37
C MET A 304 -9.95 15.54 -17.73
N LEU A 305 -9.91 14.77 -16.66
CA LEU A 305 -8.66 14.46 -15.96
C LEU A 305 -7.79 13.37 -16.63
N SER A 306 -8.22 12.83 -17.77
CA SER A 306 -7.44 11.93 -18.62
C SER A 306 -7.22 12.47 -20.03
N ASP A 307 -7.74 13.66 -20.38
CA ASP A 307 -7.56 14.28 -21.68
C ASP A 307 -6.12 14.80 -21.84
N SER A 308 -5.38 14.21 -22.77
CA SER A 308 -3.96 14.52 -22.97
C SER A 308 -3.72 15.95 -23.42
N LYS A 309 -4.67 16.55 -24.20
CA LYS A 309 -4.52 17.94 -24.70
C LYS A 309 -4.79 18.95 -23.58
N ALA A 310 -5.83 18.70 -22.77
CA ALA A 310 -6.12 19.55 -21.60
C ALA A 310 -4.98 19.49 -20.57
N LEU A 311 -4.50 18.30 -20.25
CA LEU A 311 -3.41 18.09 -19.29
C LEU A 311 -2.03 18.58 -19.76
N ALA A 312 -1.83 18.71 -21.10
CA ALA A 312 -0.60 19.26 -21.66
C ALA A 312 -0.37 20.74 -21.29
N ARG A 313 -1.43 21.48 -20.92
CA ARG A 313 -1.33 22.86 -20.41
C ARG A 313 -0.65 22.91 -19.04
N ASN A 314 -0.58 21.80 -18.34
CA ASN A 314 -0.05 21.66 -16.98
C ASN A 314 -0.69 22.62 -15.96
N ASP A 315 -1.96 23.00 -16.18
CA ASP A 315 -2.71 23.95 -15.36
C ASP A 315 -3.64 23.20 -14.40
N PRO A 316 -3.41 23.27 -13.08
CA PRO A 316 -4.24 22.61 -12.07
C PRO A 316 -5.71 23.09 -12.00
N VAL A 317 -6.05 24.25 -12.58
CA VAL A 317 -7.43 24.79 -12.59
C VAL A 317 -8.43 23.76 -13.17
N ILE A 318 -7.99 22.89 -14.05
CA ILE A 318 -8.81 21.79 -14.60
C ILE A 318 -9.47 20.91 -13.51
N LEU A 319 -8.91 20.85 -12.30
CA LEU A 319 -9.50 20.10 -11.17
C LEU A 319 -10.83 20.73 -10.73
N PHE A 320 -10.90 22.06 -10.66
CA PHE A 320 -12.15 22.74 -10.35
C PHE A 320 -13.13 22.69 -11.51
N GLU A 321 -12.66 22.96 -12.74
CA GLU A 321 -13.49 22.87 -13.94
C GLU A 321 -14.16 21.49 -14.08
N ALA A 322 -13.40 20.42 -13.81
CA ALA A 322 -13.96 19.07 -13.84
C ALA A 322 -14.94 18.78 -12.68
N ALA A 323 -14.69 19.36 -11.51
CA ALA A 323 -15.55 19.17 -10.34
C ALA A 323 -16.90 19.89 -10.47
N GLU A 324 -16.98 21.02 -11.16
CA GLU A 324 -18.24 21.74 -11.42
C GLU A 324 -19.31 20.84 -12.07
N HIS A 325 -18.89 19.90 -12.92
CA HIS A 325 -19.79 18.93 -13.55
C HIS A 325 -20.35 17.87 -12.60
N THR A 326 -19.82 17.76 -11.38
CA THR A 326 -20.23 16.76 -10.38
C THR A 326 -21.16 17.33 -9.32
N VAL A 327 -21.32 18.67 -9.29
CA VAL A 327 -22.25 19.35 -8.37
C VAL A 327 -23.66 19.30 -8.95
N PRO A 328 -24.68 18.82 -8.21
CA PRO A 328 -26.07 18.89 -8.66
C PRO A 328 -26.50 20.35 -8.89
N ALA A 329 -27.13 20.64 -10.02
CA ALA A 329 -27.56 21.99 -10.40
C ALA A 329 -28.46 22.70 -9.36
N ARG A 330 -28.95 21.97 -8.33
CA ARG A 330 -29.77 22.50 -7.22
C ARG A 330 -28.98 23.17 -6.09
N LEU A 331 -27.65 23.11 -6.10
CA LEU A 331 -26.79 23.76 -5.09
C LEU A 331 -26.00 24.95 -5.66
N ALA A 332 -26.21 25.26 -6.93
CA ALA A 332 -25.54 26.36 -7.63
C ALA A 332 -26.46 27.59 -7.83
N ALA A 333 -27.60 27.65 -7.14
CA ALA A 333 -28.55 28.77 -7.17
C ALA A 333 -28.70 29.41 -5.79
#